data_65460302601c6c6ff1f5fcf6c3a77da6
#
_entry.id   65460302601c6c6ff1f5fcf6c3a77da6
#
_cell.length_a   1.000
_cell.length_b   1.000
_cell.length_c   1.000
_cell.angle_alpha   90.00
_cell.angle_beta   90.00
_cell.angle_gamma   90.00
#
_symmetry.space_group_name_H-M   'P 1'
#
loop_
_entity.id
_entity.type
_entity.pdbx_description
1 polymer ?
#
loop_
_entity_poly.entity_id
_entity_poly.type
_entity_poly.pdbx_seq_one_letter_code
_entity_poly.pdbx_strand_id
1 'polypeptide(L)'
;RYFYTAVSRPGLGEPGFIAVGYVDDTQFVRFDSDAANPREESRAPWMEQEGPEYWDRNTRIYKDTAQNFRVGLNNLRGYYDQSEAGSHTLQWMSGCDVGPDGRLLRGFMQFAYDGRDYIALNEDLSSWTAADTAAQISKRKWEAADYAESLRNYLEGTCVEWLRRYL
;
A
#
# COMPACT_ATOMS: atom_id res chain seq x y z
N ARG A 1 -2.71 -9.93 2.22
CA ARG A 1 -1.70 -8.89 1.92
C ARG A 1 -2.10 -8.07 0.72
N TYR A 2 -1.78 -6.81 0.76
CA TYR A 2 -1.96 -5.91 -0.38
C TYR A 2 -0.61 -5.44 -0.88
N PHE A 3 -0.48 -5.39 -2.21
CA PHE A 3 0.72 -4.89 -2.88
C PHE A 3 0.32 -3.75 -3.79
N TYR A 4 0.99 -2.60 -3.63
CA TYR A 4 0.72 -1.40 -4.41
C TYR A 4 1.99 -1.02 -5.15
N THR A 5 1.86 -0.69 -6.43
CA THR A 5 2.98 -0.27 -7.27
C THR A 5 2.59 0.95 -8.08
N ALA A 6 3.40 2.01 -7.97
CA ALA A 6 3.27 3.19 -8.80
C ALA A 6 4.55 3.40 -9.59
N VAL A 7 4.40 3.70 -10.88
CA VAL A 7 5.53 3.93 -11.80
C VAL A 7 5.33 5.29 -12.47
N SER A 8 6.28 6.22 -12.26
CA SER A 8 6.25 7.52 -12.92
C SER A 8 6.55 7.40 -14.42
N ARG A 9 5.91 8.23 -15.21
CA ARG A 9 6.00 8.24 -16.68
C ARG A 9 6.22 9.66 -17.20
N PRO A 10 7.46 10.20 -17.06
CA PRO A 10 7.73 11.59 -17.46
C PRO A 10 7.33 11.86 -18.89
N GLY A 11 6.55 12.94 -19.10
CA GLY A 11 6.05 13.32 -20.41
C GLY A 11 4.88 12.50 -20.96
N LEU A 12 4.45 11.45 -20.25
CA LEU A 12 3.37 10.56 -20.69
C LEU A 12 2.12 10.64 -19.81
N GLY A 13 2.06 11.63 -18.92
CA GLY A 13 0.93 11.84 -18.02
C GLY A 13 1.21 11.41 -16.58
N GLU A 14 0.16 11.06 -15.86
CA GLU A 14 0.25 10.65 -14.47
C GLU A 14 0.90 9.27 -14.30
N PRO A 15 1.51 8.99 -13.13
CA PRO A 15 2.05 7.65 -12.85
C PRO A 15 0.99 6.57 -12.99
N GLY A 16 1.40 5.42 -13.53
CA GLY A 16 0.59 4.22 -13.48
C GLY A 16 0.52 3.69 -12.04
N PHE A 17 -0.62 3.15 -11.64
CA PHE A 17 -0.82 2.61 -10.30
C PHE A 17 -1.59 1.30 -10.38
N ILE A 18 -1.06 0.25 -9.75
CA ILE A 18 -1.70 -1.06 -9.65
C ILE A 18 -1.71 -1.48 -8.20
N ALA A 19 -2.86 -1.99 -7.74
CA ALA A 19 -3.01 -2.61 -6.43
C ALA A 19 -3.55 -4.03 -6.60
N VAL A 20 -2.97 -4.97 -5.88
CA VAL A 20 -3.46 -6.35 -5.83
C VAL A 20 -3.56 -6.82 -4.38
N GLY A 21 -4.59 -7.59 -4.07
CA GLY A 21 -4.78 -8.18 -2.75
C GLY A 21 -4.74 -9.69 -2.81
N TYR A 22 -4.16 -10.28 -1.77
CA TYR A 22 -4.04 -11.73 -1.62
C TYR A 22 -4.55 -12.17 -0.26
N VAL A 23 -5.25 -13.30 -0.24
CA VAL A 23 -5.48 -14.08 0.97
C VAL A 23 -4.69 -15.38 0.81
N ASP A 24 -3.70 -15.58 1.67
CA ASP A 24 -2.67 -16.60 1.50
C ASP A 24 -2.02 -16.45 0.11
N ASP A 25 -2.03 -17.48 -0.73
CA ASP A 25 -1.46 -17.42 -2.06
C ASP A 25 -2.50 -17.12 -3.16
N THR A 26 -3.72 -16.79 -2.78
CA THR A 26 -4.82 -16.55 -3.71
C THR A 26 -5.09 -15.07 -3.89
N GLN A 27 -4.91 -14.56 -5.12
CA GLN A 27 -5.32 -13.21 -5.46
C GLN A 27 -6.84 -13.10 -5.42
N PHE A 28 -7.36 -12.06 -4.76
CA PHE A 28 -8.80 -11.90 -4.63
C PHE A 28 -9.32 -10.56 -5.16
N VAL A 29 -8.49 -9.53 -5.24
CA VAL A 29 -8.88 -8.20 -5.75
C VAL A 29 -7.77 -7.59 -6.58
N ARG A 30 -8.16 -6.70 -7.49
CA ARG A 30 -7.24 -5.91 -8.32
C ARG A 30 -7.82 -4.54 -8.62
N PHE A 31 -6.94 -3.54 -8.66
CA PHE A 31 -7.23 -2.21 -9.19
C PHE A 31 -6.10 -1.80 -10.13
N ASP A 32 -6.44 -1.25 -11.29
CA ASP A 32 -5.48 -0.77 -12.28
C ASP A 32 -5.91 0.61 -12.77
N SER A 33 -5.08 1.63 -12.53
CA SER A 33 -5.39 3.01 -12.93
C SER A 33 -5.43 3.20 -14.44
N ASP A 34 -4.80 2.31 -15.21
CA ASP A 34 -4.76 2.36 -16.68
C ASP A 34 -5.92 1.62 -17.35
N ALA A 35 -6.78 0.96 -16.58
CA ALA A 35 -7.98 0.33 -17.12
C ALA A 35 -8.93 1.39 -17.70
N ALA A 36 -9.74 0.99 -18.68
CA ALA A 36 -10.70 1.89 -19.32
C ALA A 36 -11.69 2.51 -18.32
N ASN A 37 -12.05 1.76 -17.28
CA ASN A 37 -12.89 2.22 -16.17
C ASN A 37 -12.24 1.76 -14.85
N PRO A 38 -11.29 2.55 -14.30
CA PRO A 38 -10.55 2.12 -13.12
C PRO A 38 -11.46 1.92 -11.91
N ARG A 39 -11.51 0.68 -11.44
CA ARG A 39 -12.27 0.29 -10.24
C ARG A 39 -11.67 -0.98 -9.66
N GLU A 40 -11.91 -1.24 -8.37
CA GLU A 40 -11.56 -2.52 -7.78
C GLU A 40 -12.35 -3.65 -8.45
N GLU A 41 -11.68 -4.74 -8.78
CA GLU A 41 -12.27 -5.89 -9.43
C GLU A 41 -12.03 -7.16 -8.63
N SER A 42 -13.04 -8.05 -8.63
CA SER A 42 -12.93 -9.39 -8.08
C SER A 42 -11.97 -10.25 -8.91
N ARG A 43 -11.15 -11.04 -8.23
CA ARG A 43 -10.26 -12.03 -8.85
C ARG A 43 -10.44 -13.42 -8.24
N ALA A 44 -11.40 -13.58 -7.34
CA ALA A 44 -11.77 -14.87 -6.75
C ALA A 44 -13.29 -14.99 -6.71
N PRO A 45 -13.87 -16.17 -7.05
CA PRO A 45 -15.33 -16.33 -7.10
C PRO A 45 -16.04 -16.02 -5.79
N TRP A 46 -15.39 -16.30 -4.65
CA TRP A 46 -15.98 -16.06 -3.33
C TRP A 46 -16.10 -14.57 -2.98
N MET A 47 -15.49 -13.68 -3.76
CA MET A 47 -15.62 -12.23 -3.58
C MET A 47 -16.86 -11.66 -4.28
N GLU A 48 -17.51 -12.40 -5.16
CA GLU A 48 -18.68 -11.94 -5.90
C GLU A 48 -19.88 -11.69 -4.99
N GLN A 49 -19.87 -12.25 -3.77
CA GLN A 49 -20.90 -12.00 -2.77
C GLN A 49 -20.86 -10.59 -2.19
N GLU A 50 -19.77 -9.85 -2.36
CA GLU A 50 -19.66 -8.48 -1.87
C GLU A 50 -20.52 -7.54 -2.72
N GLY A 51 -21.26 -6.66 -2.05
CA GLY A 51 -22.18 -5.72 -2.70
C GLY A 51 -21.48 -4.51 -3.32
N PRO A 52 -22.25 -3.69 -4.09
CA PRO A 52 -21.70 -2.50 -4.76
C PRO A 52 -20.99 -1.53 -3.82
N GLU A 53 -21.44 -1.41 -2.58
CA GLU A 53 -20.84 -0.51 -1.58
C GLU A 53 -19.40 -0.89 -1.26
N TYR A 54 -19.10 -2.19 -1.20
CA TYR A 54 -17.74 -2.70 -1.00
C TYR A 54 -16.82 -2.23 -2.12
N TRP A 55 -17.22 -2.47 -3.37
CA TRP A 55 -16.43 -2.13 -4.55
C TRP A 55 -16.25 -0.63 -4.72
N ASP A 56 -17.31 0.15 -4.52
CA ASP A 56 -17.24 1.61 -4.64
C ASP A 56 -16.34 2.22 -3.57
N ARG A 57 -16.45 1.76 -2.33
CA ARG A 57 -15.61 2.25 -1.23
C ARG A 57 -14.14 1.98 -1.50
N ASN A 58 -13.81 0.75 -1.86
CA ASN A 58 -12.42 0.36 -2.12
C ASN A 58 -11.85 1.05 -3.37
N THR A 59 -12.65 1.23 -4.40
CA THR A 59 -12.24 2.00 -5.57
C THR A 59 -11.83 3.42 -5.19
N ARG A 60 -12.60 4.10 -4.33
CA ARG A 60 -12.24 5.44 -3.83
C ARG A 60 -10.93 5.41 -3.05
N ILE A 61 -10.75 4.42 -2.17
CA ILE A 61 -9.52 4.26 -1.40
C ILE A 61 -8.32 4.09 -2.33
N TYR A 62 -8.42 3.26 -3.37
CA TYR A 62 -7.33 3.06 -4.32
C TYR A 62 -7.01 4.32 -5.12
N LYS A 63 -8.02 5.09 -5.52
CA LYS A 63 -7.81 6.36 -6.23
C LYS A 63 -7.09 7.38 -5.35
N ASP A 64 -7.46 7.47 -4.08
CA ASP A 64 -6.80 8.34 -3.11
C ASP A 64 -5.37 7.89 -2.86
N THR A 65 -5.15 6.58 -2.73
CA THR A 65 -3.81 6.01 -2.56
C THR A 65 -2.92 6.28 -3.78
N ALA A 66 -3.47 6.13 -4.98
CA ALA A 66 -2.74 6.45 -6.21
C ALA A 66 -2.30 7.92 -6.23
N GLN A 67 -3.15 8.84 -5.79
CA GLN A 67 -2.83 10.25 -5.68
C GLN A 67 -1.71 10.50 -4.65
N ASN A 68 -1.79 9.83 -3.50
CA ASN A 68 -0.75 9.93 -2.47
C ASN A 68 0.59 9.38 -2.98
N PHE A 69 0.57 8.31 -3.75
CA PHE A 69 1.79 7.75 -4.36
C PHE A 69 2.40 8.69 -5.39
N ARG A 70 1.58 9.43 -6.12
CA ARG A 70 2.08 10.46 -7.06
C ARG A 70 2.84 11.55 -6.31
N VAL A 71 2.28 12.02 -5.19
CA VAL A 71 2.96 12.99 -4.31
C VAL A 71 4.24 12.37 -3.75
N GLY A 72 4.18 11.12 -3.32
CA GLY A 72 5.34 10.39 -2.79
C GLY A 72 6.47 10.27 -3.81
N LEU A 73 6.16 9.93 -5.06
CA LEU A 73 7.16 9.85 -6.12
C LEU A 73 7.84 11.20 -6.36
N ASN A 74 7.09 12.30 -6.34
CA ASN A 74 7.66 13.65 -6.47
C ASN A 74 8.58 13.98 -5.29
N ASN A 75 8.18 13.66 -4.07
CA ASN A 75 8.98 13.90 -2.88
C ASN A 75 10.28 13.09 -2.90
N LEU A 76 10.21 11.83 -3.25
CA LEU A 76 11.37 10.94 -3.32
C LEU A 76 12.37 11.39 -4.38
N ARG A 77 11.87 11.82 -5.54
CA ARG A 77 12.73 12.39 -6.58
C ARG A 77 13.53 13.57 -6.04
N GLY A 78 12.91 14.44 -5.25
CA GLY A 78 13.57 15.55 -4.59
C GLY A 78 14.58 15.09 -3.54
N TYR A 79 14.24 14.12 -2.70
CA TYR A 79 15.13 13.61 -1.64
C TYR A 79 16.41 12.99 -2.20
N TYR A 80 16.33 12.37 -3.36
CA TYR A 80 17.49 11.76 -4.03
C TYR A 80 18.13 12.65 -5.09
N ASP A 81 17.67 13.90 -5.21
CA ASP A 81 18.18 14.88 -6.19
C ASP A 81 18.19 14.30 -7.62
N GLN A 82 17.09 13.68 -8.00
CA GLN A 82 16.93 13.07 -9.31
C GLN A 82 16.22 14.00 -10.29
N SER A 83 16.55 13.88 -11.59
CA SER A 83 15.92 14.69 -12.62
C SER A 83 14.46 14.30 -12.86
N GLU A 84 13.69 15.19 -13.48
CA GLU A 84 12.32 14.93 -13.88
C GLU A 84 12.20 13.99 -15.08
N ALA A 85 13.30 13.65 -15.73
CA ALA A 85 13.29 12.88 -16.99
C ALA A 85 13.21 11.37 -16.79
N GLY A 86 13.60 10.86 -15.60
CA GLY A 86 13.65 9.43 -15.32
C GLY A 86 12.35 8.85 -14.81
N SER A 87 12.08 7.60 -15.14
CA SER A 87 10.98 6.81 -14.55
C SER A 87 11.45 6.18 -13.25
N HIS A 88 10.60 6.25 -12.22
CA HIS A 88 10.89 5.67 -10.91
C HIS A 88 9.69 4.88 -10.41
N THR A 89 9.94 3.94 -9.50
CA THR A 89 8.93 3.01 -8.99
C THR A 89 8.84 3.15 -7.47
N LEU A 90 7.63 3.28 -6.96
CA LEU A 90 7.32 3.22 -5.53
C LEU A 90 6.44 2.00 -5.27
N GLN A 91 6.86 1.14 -4.36
CA GLN A 91 6.13 -0.06 -3.98
C GLN A 91 5.78 -0.02 -2.49
N TRP A 92 4.60 -0.53 -2.17
CA TRP A 92 4.14 -0.66 -0.80
C TRP A 92 3.52 -2.03 -0.60
N MET A 93 3.93 -2.72 0.46
CA MET A 93 3.30 -3.96 0.90
C MET A 93 2.73 -3.75 2.29
N SER A 94 1.49 -4.18 2.49
CA SER A 94 0.77 -4.05 3.76
C SER A 94 -0.07 -5.29 4.00
N GLY A 95 -0.21 -5.69 5.26
CA GLY A 95 -1.06 -6.80 5.60
C GLY A 95 -0.86 -7.34 7.00
N CYS A 96 -1.62 -8.38 7.31
CA CYS A 96 -1.61 -9.03 8.61
C CYS A 96 -1.64 -10.55 8.46
N ASP A 97 -0.95 -11.23 9.36
CA ASP A 97 -1.02 -12.68 9.51
C ASP A 97 -1.78 -12.97 10.81
N VAL A 98 -2.69 -13.93 10.75
CA VAL A 98 -3.48 -14.36 11.91
C VAL A 98 -3.20 -15.81 12.26
N GLY A 99 -3.29 -16.14 13.55
CA GLY A 99 -3.15 -17.49 14.04
C GLY A 99 -4.43 -18.31 13.93
N PRO A 100 -4.38 -19.60 14.34
CA PRO A 100 -5.56 -20.46 14.34
C PRO A 100 -6.71 -19.94 15.22
N ASP A 101 -6.39 -19.14 16.24
CA ASP A 101 -7.37 -18.49 17.12
C ASP A 101 -7.95 -17.19 16.53
N GLY A 102 -7.51 -16.80 15.33
CA GLY A 102 -7.94 -15.58 14.66
C GLY A 102 -7.32 -14.30 15.19
N ARG A 103 -6.28 -14.39 16.03
CA ARG A 103 -5.56 -13.23 16.57
C ARG A 103 -4.38 -12.85 15.68
N LEU A 104 -4.04 -11.57 15.73
CA LEU A 104 -2.88 -11.04 14.99
C LEU A 104 -1.58 -11.71 15.45
N LEU A 105 -0.87 -12.33 14.50
CA LEU A 105 0.49 -12.83 14.71
C LEU A 105 1.53 -11.79 14.33
N ARG A 106 1.36 -11.16 13.15
CA ARG A 106 2.27 -10.15 12.62
C ARG A 106 1.51 -9.15 11.77
N GLY A 107 1.94 -7.89 11.83
CA GLY A 107 1.52 -6.86 10.90
C GLY A 107 2.70 -6.42 10.05
N PHE A 108 2.42 -6.04 8.79
CA PHE A 108 3.42 -5.63 7.83
C PHE A 108 3.06 -4.30 7.22
N MET A 109 4.06 -3.45 7.05
CA MET A 109 3.94 -2.20 6.30
C MET A 109 5.33 -1.77 5.90
N GLN A 110 5.64 -1.84 4.60
CA GLN A 110 6.95 -1.45 4.11
C GLN A 110 6.89 -0.86 2.72
N PHE A 111 7.78 0.10 2.47
CA PHE A 111 7.95 0.76 1.17
C PHE A 111 9.31 0.43 0.58
N ALA A 112 9.34 0.30 -0.75
CA ALA A 112 10.56 0.21 -1.54
C ALA A 112 10.53 1.28 -2.64
N TYR A 113 11.67 1.88 -2.92
CA TYR A 113 11.85 2.86 -4.00
C TYR A 113 12.90 2.35 -4.98
N ASP A 114 12.51 2.27 -6.26
CA ASP A 114 13.36 1.72 -7.33
C ASP A 114 13.95 0.34 -6.97
N GLY A 115 13.11 -0.50 -6.36
CA GLY A 115 13.47 -1.87 -6.01
C GLY A 115 14.31 -2.02 -4.75
N ARG A 116 14.58 -0.95 -4.01
CA ARG A 116 15.37 -0.97 -2.77
C ARG A 116 14.49 -0.63 -1.58
N ASP A 117 14.76 -1.25 -0.44
CA ASP A 117 14.08 -0.93 0.80
C ASP A 117 14.20 0.57 1.09
N TYR A 118 13.10 1.18 1.45
CA TYR A 118 13.04 2.59 1.80
C TYR A 118 12.74 2.79 3.28
N ILE A 119 11.53 2.43 3.70
CA ILE A 119 11.13 2.52 5.10
C ILE A 119 10.14 1.39 5.43
N ALA A 120 10.24 0.85 6.63
CA ALA A 120 9.36 -0.22 7.10
C ALA A 120 8.91 0.02 8.53
N LEU A 121 7.67 -0.35 8.82
CA LEU A 121 7.16 -0.43 10.18
C LEU A 121 7.77 -1.66 10.85
N ASN A 122 8.35 -1.48 12.04
CA ASN A 122 8.95 -2.57 12.81
C ASN A 122 7.89 -3.52 13.37
N GLU A 123 8.29 -4.68 13.84
CA GLU A 123 7.38 -5.69 14.39
C GLU A 123 6.58 -5.19 15.60
N ASP A 124 7.11 -4.22 16.34
CA ASP A 124 6.42 -3.59 17.47
C ASP A 124 5.20 -2.75 17.04
N LEU A 125 5.04 -2.50 15.74
CA LEU A 125 3.97 -1.67 15.17
C LEU A 125 3.94 -0.24 15.72
N SER A 126 5.07 0.24 16.21
CA SER A 126 5.18 1.57 16.84
C SER A 126 6.42 2.36 16.44
N SER A 127 7.36 1.75 15.75
CA SER A 127 8.60 2.39 15.31
C SER A 127 8.95 2.02 13.88
N TRP A 128 9.85 2.79 13.28
CA TRP A 128 10.22 2.71 11.87
C TRP A 128 11.69 2.41 11.69
N THR A 129 12.03 1.65 10.65
CA THR A 129 13.39 1.48 10.17
C THR A 129 13.52 2.16 8.81
N ALA A 130 14.36 3.19 8.74
CA ALA A 130 14.70 3.90 7.52
C ALA A 130 16.01 3.34 6.94
N ALA A 131 16.02 3.05 5.64
CA ALA A 131 17.16 2.40 4.99
C ALA A 131 18.31 3.37 4.71
N ASP A 132 18.04 4.66 4.56
CA ASP A 132 19.04 5.69 4.23
C ASP A 132 18.64 7.07 4.76
N THR A 133 19.45 8.09 4.45
CA THR A 133 19.19 9.46 4.91
C THR A 133 17.94 10.08 4.28
N ALA A 134 17.57 9.71 3.06
CA ALA A 134 16.33 10.15 2.43
C ALA A 134 15.13 9.59 3.18
N ALA A 135 15.15 8.31 3.51
CA ALA A 135 14.08 7.66 4.26
C ALA A 135 13.93 8.22 5.69
N GLN A 136 15.01 8.74 6.27
CA GLN A 136 14.95 9.42 7.58
C GLN A 136 14.07 10.67 7.54
N ILE A 137 13.96 11.34 6.40
CA ILE A 137 13.06 12.49 6.22
C ILE A 137 11.60 12.02 6.37
N SER A 138 11.22 10.94 5.70
CA SER A 138 9.89 10.33 5.84
C SER A 138 9.64 9.82 7.26
N LYS A 139 10.64 9.19 7.87
CA LYS A 139 10.55 8.70 9.24
C LYS A 139 10.19 9.81 10.22
N ARG A 140 10.89 10.96 10.14
CA ARG A 140 10.60 12.11 11.00
C ARG A 140 9.18 12.64 10.81
N LYS A 141 8.72 12.74 9.56
CA LYS A 141 7.35 13.18 9.25
C LYS A 141 6.31 12.23 9.82
N TRP A 142 6.53 10.93 9.68
CA TRP A 142 5.59 9.91 10.13
C TRP A 142 5.58 9.77 11.65
N GLU A 143 6.73 9.95 12.30
CA GLU A 143 6.79 10.02 13.76
C GLU A 143 6.04 11.25 14.30
N ALA A 144 6.21 12.40 13.68
CA ALA A 144 5.53 13.63 14.08
C ALA A 144 4.01 13.55 13.89
N ALA A 145 3.54 12.80 12.90
CA ALA A 145 2.12 12.60 12.62
C ALA A 145 1.49 11.42 13.35
N ASP A 146 2.24 10.69 14.18
CA ASP A 146 1.79 9.47 14.86
C ASP A 146 1.21 8.42 13.89
N TYR A 147 1.80 8.33 12.72
CA TYR A 147 1.29 7.45 11.66
C TYR A 147 1.32 5.97 12.04
N ALA A 148 2.32 5.55 12.81
CA ALA A 148 2.44 4.16 13.28
C ALA A 148 1.23 3.75 14.12
N GLU A 149 0.68 4.63 14.96
CA GLU A 149 -0.50 4.33 15.75
C GLU A 149 -1.72 4.05 14.86
N SER A 150 -1.94 4.87 13.84
CA SER A 150 -3.03 4.66 12.87
C SER A 150 -2.90 3.32 12.15
N LEU A 151 -1.68 2.97 11.74
CA LEU A 151 -1.40 1.69 11.08
C LEU A 151 -1.58 0.50 12.02
N ARG A 152 -1.11 0.64 13.25
CA ARG A 152 -1.30 -0.39 14.28
C ARG A 152 -2.78 -0.68 14.51
N ASN A 153 -3.59 0.37 14.64
CA ASN A 153 -5.04 0.22 14.81
C ASN A 153 -5.68 -0.49 13.62
N TYR A 154 -5.26 -0.15 12.41
CA TYR A 154 -5.71 -0.82 11.20
C TYR A 154 -5.30 -2.30 11.19
N LEU A 155 -4.03 -2.60 11.46
CA LEU A 155 -3.50 -3.96 11.39
C LEU A 155 -4.09 -4.87 12.47
N GLU A 156 -4.29 -4.36 13.67
CA GLU A 156 -4.87 -5.12 14.79
C GLU A 156 -6.40 -5.26 14.67
N GLY A 157 -7.07 -4.35 14.00
CA GLY A 157 -8.53 -4.30 13.90
C GLY A 157 -9.03 -4.68 12.52
N THR A 158 -9.18 -3.70 11.65
CA THR A 158 -9.81 -3.83 10.32
C THR A 158 -9.16 -4.92 9.47
N CYS A 159 -7.83 -4.98 9.45
CA CYS A 159 -7.11 -5.98 8.65
C CYS A 159 -7.47 -7.40 9.10
N VAL A 160 -7.42 -7.65 10.40
CA VAL A 160 -7.74 -8.97 10.99
C VAL A 160 -9.21 -9.33 10.77
N GLU A 161 -10.12 -8.38 10.98
CA GLU A 161 -11.56 -8.59 10.81
C GLU A 161 -11.92 -8.99 9.38
N TRP A 162 -11.38 -8.27 8.39
CA TRP A 162 -11.61 -8.60 6.99
C TRP A 162 -10.97 -9.92 6.57
N LEU A 163 -9.76 -10.20 7.07
CA LEU A 163 -9.10 -11.47 6.78
C LEU A 163 -9.91 -12.67 7.31
N ARG A 164 -10.45 -12.58 8.53
CA ARG A 164 -11.33 -13.62 9.08
C ARG A 164 -12.58 -13.82 8.20
N ARG A 165 -13.12 -12.74 7.65
CA ARG A 165 -14.28 -12.80 6.77
C ARG A 165 -13.97 -13.56 5.46
N TYR A 166 -12.73 -13.41 4.96
CA TYR A 166 -12.32 -14.05 3.70
C TYR A 166 -11.85 -15.49 3.85
N LEU A 167 -11.47 -15.88 5.05
CA LEU A 167 -10.98 -17.27 5.32
C LEU A 167 -12.11 -18.33 5.45
#